data_98270a5b1568d8ad790e469c9c67d549
#
_entry.id   98270a5b1568d8ad790e469c9c67d549
#
_cell.length_a   1.000
_cell.length_b   1.000
_cell.length_c   1.000
_cell.angle_alpha   90.00
_cell.angle_beta   90.00
_cell.angle_gamma   90.00
#
_symmetry.space_group_name_H-M   'P 1'
#
loop_
_entity.id
_entity.type
_entity.pdbx_description
1 polymer ?
#
loop_
_entity_poly.entity_id
_entity_poly.type
_entity_poly.pdbx_seq_one_letter_code
_entity_poly.pdbx_strand_id
1 'polypeptide(L)'
;MTNASMAAHSKSAISGAFWMVLAGSAFALSNTAMQFLTMNLGLASPSATFWQYFISLVAMIPVVWRIGFSGLKTKRLGLHVLRVVLAALGVQLWVASLAYPVPIWQAIALLMTSPFFVTIGAALFLREGVSLTRWGATALGFFGGMIILSPWSDAFQWGALLPIGAALLWGASILCMKKLEEDESPQSVTLYLLLFLTPINLALALGAGFEIPSSYTAWWLVITAGLLGAVANSTLAMAYARADAAYLQPFDHLKLPLNVLCGFLVFGWVPPGNLWLGAAMIIGASLFIVNAERKTQDA
;
A
#
# COMPACT_ATOMS: atom_id res chain seq x y z
N MET A 1 -0.56 18.71 -27.41
CA MET A 1 0.18 17.42 -27.28
C MET A 1 0.00 16.65 -28.58
N THR A 2 1.05 16.06 -29.14
CA THR A 2 0.93 15.26 -30.37
C THR A 2 0.33 13.87 -30.05
N ASN A 3 -0.38 13.26 -31.01
CA ASN A 3 -0.98 11.91 -30.85
C ASN A 3 0.04 10.87 -30.35
N ALA A 4 1.31 10.99 -30.72
CA ALA A 4 2.38 10.13 -30.25
C ALA A 4 2.68 10.29 -28.74
N SER A 5 2.59 11.53 -28.19
CA SER A 5 2.82 11.78 -26.79
C SER A 5 1.65 11.29 -25.92
N MET A 6 0.42 11.39 -26.42
CA MET A 6 -0.76 10.85 -25.74
C MET A 6 -0.75 9.31 -25.71
N ALA A 7 -0.39 8.67 -26.80
CA ALA A 7 -0.26 7.21 -26.88
C ALA A 7 0.86 6.67 -25.96
N ALA A 8 1.97 7.39 -25.82
CA ALA A 8 3.06 7.03 -24.90
C ALA A 8 2.64 7.17 -23.44
N HIS A 9 1.95 8.26 -23.11
CA HIS A 9 1.45 8.52 -21.74
C HIS A 9 0.47 7.44 -21.29
N SER A 10 -0.39 6.98 -22.15
CA SER A 10 -1.38 5.96 -21.82
C SER A 10 -0.82 4.53 -21.74
N LYS A 11 0.10 4.14 -22.61
CA LYS A 11 0.82 2.88 -22.45
C LYS A 11 1.55 2.85 -21.10
N SER A 12 2.06 4.01 -20.66
CA SER A 12 2.63 4.19 -19.34
C SER A 12 1.59 4.01 -18.23
N ALA A 13 0.39 4.61 -18.35
CA ALA A 13 -0.67 4.53 -17.35
C ALA A 13 -1.17 3.09 -17.15
N ILE A 14 -1.42 2.34 -18.26
CA ILE A 14 -1.82 0.93 -18.18
C ILE A 14 -0.72 0.08 -17.53
N SER A 15 0.55 0.36 -17.84
CA SER A 15 1.68 -0.29 -17.16
C SER A 15 1.69 0.04 -15.66
N GLY A 16 1.38 1.29 -15.28
CA GLY A 16 1.23 1.71 -13.89
C GLY A 16 0.16 0.92 -13.15
N ALA A 17 -1.03 0.76 -13.77
CA ALA A 17 -2.11 -0.05 -13.20
C ALA A 17 -1.70 -1.52 -13.00
N PHE A 18 -1.00 -2.13 -13.95
CA PHE A 18 -0.47 -3.49 -13.81
C PHE A 18 0.48 -3.61 -12.59
N TRP A 19 1.41 -2.67 -12.44
CA TRP A 19 2.34 -2.65 -11.31
C TRP A 19 1.62 -2.44 -9.98
N MET A 20 0.53 -1.64 -9.96
CA MET A 20 -0.29 -1.44 -8.76
C MET A 20 -1.01 -2.73 -8.34
N VAL A 21 -1.61 -3.46 -9.28
CA VAL A 21 -2.26 -4.75 -9.00
C VAL A 21 -1.24 -5.77 -8.47
N LEU A 22 -0.05 -5.82 -9.07
CA LEU A 22 1.03 -6.70 -8.60
C LEU A 22 1.49 -6.31 -7.19
N ALA A 23 1.61 -5.01 -6.90
CA ALA A 23 1.92 -4.51 -5.56
C ALA A 23 0.86 -4.93 -4.54
N GLY A 24 -0.42 -4.74 -4.86
CA GLY A 24 -1.54 -5.15 -4.01
C GLY A 24 -1.56 -6.65 -3.73
N SER A 25 -1.28 -7.47 -4.75
CA SER A 25 -1.19 -8.93 -4.61
C SER A 25 -0.03 -9.34 -3.69
N ALA A 26 1.16 -8.74 -3.89
CA ALA A 26 2.32 -9.03 -3.06
C ALA A 26 2.12 -8.58 -1.60
N PHE A 27 1.46 -7.41 -1.38
CA PHE A 27 1.08 -6.98 -0.02
C PHE A 27 0.08 -7.93 0.62
N ALA A 28 -0.95 -8.40 -0.10
CA ALA A 28 -1.93 -9.31 0.46
C ALA A 28 -1.29 -10.62 0.93
N LEU A 29 -0.42 -11.21 0.11
CA LEU A 29 0.32 -12.42 0.47
C LEU A 29 1.29 -12.19 1.63
N SER A 30 2.03 -11.06 1.63
CA SER A 30 2.93 -10.69 2.71
C SER A 30 2.19 -10.49 4.03
N ASN A 31 1.06 -9.77 4.01
CA ASN A 31 0.21 -9.55 5.19
C ASN A 31 -0.33 -10.87 5.74
N THR A 32 -0.76 -11.78 4.87
CA THR A 32 -1.25 -13.10 5.27
C THR A 32 -0.16 -13.93 5.96
N ALA A 33 1.06 -13.94 5.39
CA ALA A 33 2.21 -14.61 6.01
C ALA A 33 2.56 -14.00 7.38
N MET A 34 2.55 -12.67 7.49
CA MET A 34 2.78 -11.96 8.76
C MET A 34 1.69 -12.25 9.79
N GLN A 35 0.43 -12.28 9.36
CA GLN A 35 -0.69 -12.59 10.23
C GLN A 35 -0.60 -14.02 10.76
N PHE A 36 -0.27 -15.00 9.92
CA PHE A 36 -0.06 -16.37 10.34
C PHE A 36 1.11 -16.48 11.34
N LEU A 37 2.20 -15.79 11.08
CA LEU A 37 3.38 -15.75 11.93
C LEU A 37 3.08 -15.21 13.34
N THR A 38 2.28 -14.13 13.43
CA THR A 38 1.95 -13.49 14.71
C THR A 38 0.82 -14.20 15.45
N MET A 39 -0.26 -14.58 14.75
CA MET A 39 -1.43 -15.20 15.39
C MET A 39 -1.26 -16.68 15.71
N ASN A 40 -0.63 -17.45 14.80
CA ASN A 40 -0.53 -18.90 14.94
C ASN A 40 0.81 -19.36 15.55
N LEU A 41 1.91 -18.65 15.26
CA LEU A 41 3.23 -19.00 15.78
C LEU A 41 3.69 -18.09 16.93
N GLY A 42 2.91 -17.06 17.28
CA GLY A 42 3.10 -16.27 18.48
C GLY A 42 4.29 -15.30 18.46
N LEU A 43 4.93 -15.06 17.30
CA LEU A 43 6.02 -14.09 17.22
C LEU A 43 5.48 -12.67 17.46
N ALA A 44 6.09 -11.91 18.37
CA ALA A 44 5.67 -10.55 18.67
C ALA A 44 5.68 -9.67 17.43
N SER A 45 4.57 -8.93 17.20
CA SER A 45 4.38 -8.11 15.98
C SER A 45 5.52 -7.12 15.70
N PRO A 46 6.13 -6.41 16.69
CA PRO A 46 7.27 -5.54 16.42
C PRO A 46 8.49 -6.29 15.89
N SER A 47 8.79 -7.47 16.45
CA SER A 47 9.89 -8.32 15.98
C SER A 47 9.63 -8.88 14.59
N ALA A 48 8.42 -9.37 14.34
CA ALA A 48 8.00 -9.83 13.02
C ALA A 48 8.14 -8.72 11.96
N THR A 49 7.70 -7.50 12.28
CA THR A 49 7.81 -6.33 11.38
C THR A 49 9.27 -5.95 11.12
N PHE A 50 10.12 -5.95 12.15
CA PHE A 50 11.56 -5.72 11.96
C PHE A 50 12.15 -6.74 10.99
N TRP A 51 11.93 -8.04 11.20
CA TRP A 51 12.46 -9.09 10.35
C TRP A 51 11.97 -8.96 8.91
N GLN A 52 10.69 -8.63 8.71
CA GLN A 52 10.13 -8.38 7.38
C GLN A 52 10.88 -7.25 6.65
N TYR A 53 11.05 -6.09 7.29
CA TYR A 53 11.75 -4.95 6.67
C TYR A 53 13.24 -5.22 6.49
N PHE A 54 13.88 -5.89 7.44
CA PHE A 54 15.28 -6.28 7.33
C PHE A 54 15.53 -7.21 6.13
N ILE A 55 14.71 -8.24 5.97
CA ILE A 55 14.82 -9.15 4.81
C ILE A 55 14.47 -8.42 3.52
N SER A 56 13.47 -7.54 3.52
CA SER A 56 13.17 -6.71 2.35
C SER A 56 14.38 -5.83 1.96
N LEU A 57 15.07 -5.25 2.94
CA LEU A 57 16.28 -4.46 2.70
C LEU A 57 17.40 -5.31 2.12
N VAL A 58 17.65 -6.50 2.70
CA VAL A 58 18.65 -7.46 2.20
C VAL A 58 18.33 -7.90 0.76
N ALA A 59 17.06 -8.13 0.45
CA ALA A 59 16.60 -8.48 -0.89
C ALA A 59 16.87 -7.39 -1.93
N MET A 60 17.07 -6.14 -1.51
CA MET A 60 17.44 -5.03 -2.41
C MET A 60 18.94 -4.98 -2.76
N ILE A 61 19.80 -5.76 -2.09
CA ILE A 61 21.26 -5.76 -2.34
C ILE A 61 21.61 -6.01 -3.82
N PRO A 62 21.03 -7.01 -4.52
CA PRO A 62 21.32 -7.22 -5.95
C PRO A 62 20.90 -6.03 -6.83
N VAL A 63 19.83 -5.32 -6.43
CA VAL A 63 19.39 -4.11 -7.13
C VAL A 63 20.40 -2.99 -6.96
N VAL A 64 20.92 -2.80 -5.74
CA VAL A 64 21.98 -1.82 -5.43
C VAL A 64 23.24 -2.10 -6.27
N TRP A 65 23.66 -3.36 -6.39
CA TRP A 65 24.80 -3.73 -7.22
C TRP A 65 24.59 -3.40 -8.70
N ARG A 66 23.38 -3.54 -9.22
CA ARG A 66 23.05 -3.23 -10.62
C ARG A 66 23.04 -1.73 -10.93
N ILE A 67 22.45 -0.92 -10.05
CA ILE A 67 22.35 0.54 -10.26
C ILE A 67 23.58 1.30 -9.78
N GLY A 68 24.42 0.66 -8.96
CA GLY A 68 25.62 1.26 -8.37
C GLY A 68 25.30 2.36 -7.35
N PHE A 69 26.29 2.75 -6.56
CA PHE A 69 26.11 3.81 -5.54
C PHE A 69 25.81 5.20 -6.13
N SER A 70 26.22 5.43 -7.39
CA SER A 70 25.89 6.68 -8.09
C SER A 70 24.41 6.84 -8.38
N GLY A 71 23.71 5.74 -8.69
CA GLY A 71 22.26 5.74 -8.93
C GLY A 71 21.41 5.89 -7.66
N LEU A 72 22.06 5.82 -6.49
CA LEU A 72 21.38 6.00 -5.18
C LEU A 72 21.55 7.43 -4.62
N LYS A 73 22.29 8.30 -5.30
CA LYS A 73 22.46 9.67 -4.83
C LYS A 73 21.14 10.42 -4.89
N THR A 74 20.69 10.91 -3.74
CA THR A 74 19.52 11.77 -3.63
C THR A 74 19.90 13.22 -3.33
N LYS A 75 19.18 14.15 -3.94
CA LYS A 75 19.20 15.56 -3.55
C LYS A 75 18.04 15.94 -2.64
N ARG A 76 17.13 14.99 -2.38
CA ARG A 76 15.86 15.20 -1.67
C ARG A 76 15.76 14.36 -0.39
N LEU A 77 16.89 14.19 0.33
CA LEU A 77 16.94 13.39 1.56
C LEU A 77 15.85 13.79 2.56
N GLY A 78 15.59 15.09 2.72
CA GLY A 78 14.52 15.59 3.60
C GLY A 78 13.13 15.07 3.22
N LEU A 79 12.84 14.90 1.91
CA LEU A 79 11.57 14.35 1.45
C LEU A 79 11.46 12.83 1.71
N HIS A 80 12.58 12.09 1.60
CA HIS A 80 12.64 10.69 2.03
C HIS A 80 12.36 10.55 3.53
N VAL A 81 13.02 11.37 4.36
CA VAL A 81 12.81 11.37 5.81
C VAL A 81 11.35 11.70 6.13
N LEU A 82 10.79 12.76 5.53
CA LEU A 82 9.37 13.13 5.71
C LEU A 82 8.45 11.97 5.35
N ARG A 83 8.67 11.32 4.21
CA ARG A 83 7.89 10.14 3.77
C ARG A 83 7.90 9.03 4.81
N VAL A 84 9.09 8.69 5.33
CA VAL A 84 9.24 7.61 6.31
C VAL A 84 8.63 7.98 7.65
N VAL A 85 8.79 9.22 8.11
CA VAL A 85 8.16 9.71 9.34
C VAL A 85 6.64 9.64 9.23
N LEU A 86 6.06 10.10 8.12
CA LEU A 86 4.62 9.99 7.87
C LEU A 86 4.16 8.53 7.87
N ALA A 87 4.90 7.64 7.21
CA ALA A 87 4.59 6.22 7.18
C ALA A 87 4.64 5.60 8.59
N ALA A 88 5.69 5.89 9.36
CA ALA A 88 5.87 5.37 10.71
C ALA A 88 4.78 5.88 11.66
N LEU A 89 4.46 7.18 11.63
CA LEU A 89 3.37 7.76 12.42
C LEU A 89 2.01 7.14 12.05
N GLY A 90 1.77 6.90 10.75
CA GLY A 90 0.58 6.20 10.29
C GLY A 90 0.46 4.81 10.91
N VAL A 91 1.56 4.06 10.99
CA VAL A 91 1.60 2.75 11.68
C VAL A 91 1.27 2.89 13.17
N GLN A 92 1.80 3.90 13.87
CA GLN A 92 1.51 4.10 15.28
C GLN A 92 0.04 4.43 15.53
N LEU A 93 -0.59 5.29 14.71
CA LEU A 93 -2.03 5.57 14.80
C LEU A 93 -2.88 4.32 14.53
N TRP A 94 -2.46 3.51 13.54
CA TRP A 94 -3.10 2.24 13.26
C TRP A 94 -3.04 1.28 14.45
N VAL A 95 -1.85 1.04 15.00
CA VAL A 95 -1.67 0.16 16.16
C VAL A 95 -2.43 0.70 17.37
N ALA A 96 -2.38 2.01 17.62
CA ALA A 96 -3.15 2.64 18.69
C ALA A 96 -4.66 2.43 18.53
N SER A 97 -5.18 2.40 17.30
CA SER A 97 -6.61 2.14 17.06
C SER A 97 -7.06 0.77 17.53
N LEU A 98 -6.15 -0.22 17.49
CA LEU A 98 -6.45 -1.59 17.91
C LEU A 98 -6.55 -1.74 19.44
N ALA A 99 -6.11 -0.75 20.21
CA ALA A 99 -6.28 -0.70 21.67
C ALA A 99 -7.67 -0.23 22.10
N TYR A 100 -8.45 0.34 21.17
CA TYR A 100 -9.84 0.73 21.42
C TYR A 100 -10.80 -0.41 21.03
N PRO A 101 -12.02 -0.45 21.60
CA PRO A 101 -13.03 -1.46 21.26
C PRO A 101 -13.68 -1.19 19.89
N VAL A 102 -12.85 -0.94 18.88
CA VAL A 102 -13.25 -0.78 17.48
C VAL A 102 -13.03 -2.11 16.77
N PRO A 103 -14.08 -2.71 16.17
CA PRO A 103 -13.89 -3.94 15.40
C PRO A 103 -12.84 -3.78 14.31
N ILE A 104 -11.95 -4.75 14.18
CA ILE A 104 -10.81 -4.67 13.23
C ILE A 104 -11.26 -4.43 11.78
N TRP A 105 -12.37 -5.04 11.37
CA TRP A 105 -12.94 -4.85 10.04
C TRP A 105 -13.45 -3.42 9.82
N GLN A 106 -13.98 -2.75 10.87
CA GLN A 106 -14.37 -1.35 10.83
C GLN A 106 -13.12 -0.46 10.69
N ALA A 107 -12.07 -0.73 11.46
CA ALA A 107 -10.81 0.00 11.35
C ALA A 107 -10.20 -0.14 9.95
N ILE A 108 -10.22 -1.34 9.34
CA ILE A 108 -9.78 -1.57 7.95
C ILE A 108 -10.64 -0.78 6.96
N ALA A 109 -11.98 -0.74 7.15
CA ALA A 109 -12.87 0.05 6.31
C ALA A 109 -12.51 1.54 6.32
N LEU A 110 -12.20 2.07 7.50
CA LEU A 110 -11.79 3.47 7.66
C LEU A 110 -10.42 3.75 7.03
N LEU A 111 -9.50 2.78 7.03
CA LEU A 111 -8.24 2.86 6.26
C LEU A 111 -8.48 2.97 4.75
N MET A 112 -9.57 2.42 4.22
CA MET A 112 -9.91 2.54 2.79
C MET A 112 -10.28 3.99 2.40
N THR A 113 -10.26 4.95 3.32
CA THR A 113 -10.33 6.37 3.01
C THR A 113 -9.01 6.92 2.44
N SER A 114 -7.88 6.20 2.58
CA SER A 114 -6.57 6.63 2.07
C SER A 114 -6.58 7.07 0.59
N PRO A 115 -7.21 6.36 -0.36
CA PRO A 115 -7.31 6.79 -1.74
C PRO A 115 -7.95 8.17 -1.96
N PHE A 116 -8.90 8.57 -1.11
CA PHE A 116 -9.46 9.92 -1.17
C PHE A 116 -8.42 10.97 -0.81
N PHE A 117 -7.67 10.75 0.27
CA PHE A 117 -6.60 11.67 0.66
C PHE A 117 -5.50 11.76 -0.40
N VAL A 118 -5.15 10.63 -1.04
CA VAL A 118 -4.20 10.62 -2.16
C VAL A 118 -4.76 11.38 -3.35
N THR A 119 -6.03 11.19 -3.73
CA THR A 119 -6.65 11.88 -4.87
C THR A 119 -6.74 13.40 -4.61
N ILE A 120 -7.17 13.82 -3.41
CA ILE A 120 -7.20 15.23 -3.01
C ILE A 120 -5.78 15.81 -3.03
N GLY A 121 -4.82 15.11 -2.42
CA GLY A 121 -3.44 15.55 -2.34
C GLY A 121 -2.75 15.60 -3.71
N ALA A 122 -3.05 14.69 -4.63
CA ALA A 122 -2.56 14.70 -6.00
C ALA A 122 -3.04 15.97 -6.74
N ALA A 123 -4.34 16.33 -6.61
CA ALA A 123 -4.87 17.53 -7.18
C ALA A 123 -4.23 18.80 -6.59
N LEU A 124 -4.05 18.87 -5.26
CA LEU A 124 -3.59 20.08 -4.58
C LEU A 124 -2.07 20.26 -4.60
N PHE A 125 -1.30 19.18 -4.33
CA PHE A 125 0.16 19.25 -4.15
C PHE A 125 0.94 18.84 -5.39
N LEU A 126 0.47 17.84 -6.15
CA LEU A 126 1.11 17.40 -7.39
C LEU A 126 0.57 18.13 -8.61
N ARG A 127 -0.52 18.91 -8.45
CA ARG A 127 -1.22 19.63 -9.54
C ARG A 127 -1.66 18.70 -10.67
N GLU A 128 -2.00 17.45 -10.33
CA GLU A 128 -2.56 16.51 -11.28
C GLU A 128 -3.97 16.95 -11.69
N GLY A 129 -4.27 16.91 -12.98
CA GLY A 129 -5.63 17.13 -13.49
C GLY A 129 -6.52 15.93 -13.18
N VAL A 130 -7.29 15.99 -12.10
CA VAL A 130 -8.18 14.91 -11.68
C VAL A 130 -9.55 15.08 -12.33
N SER A 131 -9.86 14.23 -13.32
CA SER A 131 -11.16 14.23 -14.01
C SER A 131 -12.29 13.73 -13.10
N LEU A 132 -13.54 14.13 -13.41
CA LEU A 132 -14.72 13.59 -12.73
C LEU A 132 -14.80 12.06 -12.84
N THR A 133 -14.31 11.49 -13.93
CA THR A 133 -14.21 10.05 -14.13
C THR A 133 -13.31 9.38 -13.07
N ARG A 134 -12.14 9.96 -12.78
CA ARG A 134 -11.21 9.47 -11.77
C ARG A 134 -11.80 9.61 -10.36
N TRP A 135 -12.46 10.73 -10.06
CA TRP A 135 -13.19 10.93 -8.80
C TRP A 135 -14.30 9.90 -8.61
N GLY A 136 -15.13 9.71 -9.65
CA GLY A 136 -16.24 8.74 -9.61
C GLY A 136 -15.74 7.32 -9.42
N ALA A 137 -14.68 6.92 -10.12
CA ALA A 137 -14.09 5.57 -9.97
C ALA A 137 -13.46 5.35 -8.59
N THR A 138 -12.77 6.35 -8.04
CA THR A 138 -12.21 6.26 -6.67
C THR A 138 -13.32 6.12 -5.64
N ALA A 139 -14.38 6.94 -5.75
CA ALA A 139 -15.55 6.85 -4.86
C ALA A 139 -16.25 5.49 -5.00
N LEU A 140 -16.45 4.98 -6.22
CA LEU A 140 -17.09 3.69 -6.47
C LEU A 140 -16.28 2.54 -5.83
N GLY A 141 -14.95 2.55 -5.99
CA GLY A 141 -14.07 1.57 -5.35
C GLY A 141 -14.12 1.64 -3.82
N PHE A 142 -14.15 2.85 -3.25
CA PHE A 142 -14.30 3.05 -1.82
C PHE A 142 -15.65 2.51 -1.31
N PHE A 143 -16.77 2.84 -1.97
CA PHE A 143 -18.08 2.29 -1.60
C PHE A 143 -18.15 0.77 -1.74
N GLY A 144 -17.50 0.20 -2.75
CA GLY A 144 -17.34 -1.25 -2.86
C GLY A 144 -16.64 -1.85 -1.65
N GLY A 145 -15.57 -1.23 -1.17
CA GLY A 145 -14.88 -1.61 0.07
C GLY A 145 -15.77 -1.49 1.30
N MET A 146 -16.56 -0.41 1.41
CA MET A 146 -17.52 -0.22 2.50
C MET A 146 -18.62 -1.28 2.52
N ILE A 147 -19.12 -1.70 1.36
CA ILE A 147 -20.11 -2.78 1.26
C ILE A 147 -19.52 -4.10 1.75
N ILE A 148 -18.29 -4.44 1.38
CA ILE A 148 -17.64 -5.67 1.86
C ILE A 148 -17.48 -5.65 3.38
N LEU A 149 -17.04 -4.54 3.92
CA LEU A 149 -16.69 -4.42 5.34
C LEU A 149 -17.89 -4.07 6.24
N SER A 150 -18.95 -3.49 5.67
CA SER A 150 -20.23 -3.16 6.37
C SER A 150 -20.03 -2.47 7.73
N PRO A 151 -19.29 -1.33 7.81
CA PRO A 151 -18.87 -0.74 9.10
C PRO A 151 -19.99 0.01 9.85
N TRP A 152 -21.16 0.19 9.25
CA TRP A 152 -22.27 1.03 9.77
C TRP A 152 -23.15 0.35 10.82
N SER A 153 -22.87 -0.89 11.17
CA SER A 153 -23.69 -1.63 12.16
C SER A 153 -23.33 -1.32 13.61
N ASP A 154 -22.20 -0.66 13.88
CA ASP A 154 -21.70 -0.41 15.23
C ASP A 154 -21.87 1.06 15.62
N ALA A 155 -22.00 1.32 16.93
CA ALA A 155 -22.00 2.68 17.47
C ALA A 155 -20.64 3.36 17.22
N PHE A 156 -20.67 4.65 16.86
CA PHE A 156 -19.46 5.43 16.66
C PHE A 156 -18.61 5.49 17.92
N GLN A 157 -17.31 5.28 17.78
CA GLN A 157 -16.32 5.40 18.84
C GLN A 157 -15.19 6.35 18.43
N TRP A 158 -14.69 7.14 19.36
CA TRP A 158 -13.59 8.08 19.11
C TRP A 158 -12.32 7.39 18.58
N GLY A 159 -12.08 6.15 18.99
CA GLY A 159 -11.00 5.32 18.47
C GLY A 159 -11.04 5.11 16.95
N ALA A 160 -12.22 5.23 16.33
CA ALA A 160 -12.40 5.14 14.88
C ALA A 160 -11.75 6.31 14.09
N LEU A 161 -11.41 7.42 14.74
CA LEU A 161 -10.67 8.52 14.10
C LEU A 161 -9.20 8.17 13.88
N LEU A 162 -8.62 7.25 14.65
CA LEU A 162 -7.21 6.86 14.52
C LEU A 162 -6.91 6.17 13.18
N PRO A 163 -7.71 5.22 12.68
CA PRO A 163 -7.55 4.66 11.33
C PRO A 163 -7.65 5.70 10.23
N ILE A 164 -8.54 6.70 10.37
CA ILE A 164 -8.65 7.81 9.41
C ILE A 164 -7.38 8.65 9.42
N GLY A 165 -6.84 8.98 10.60
CA GLY A 165 -5.55 9.64 10.75
C GLY A 165 -4.41 8.85 10.12
N ALA A 166 -4.37 7.54 10.32
CA ALA A 166 -3.41 6.65 9.68
C ALA A 166 -3.55 6.67 8.14
N ALA A 167 -4.77 6.64 7.61
CA ALA A 167 -5.06 6.73 6.19
C ALA A 167 -4.56 8.05 5.58
N LEU A 168 -4.75 9.18 6.27
CA LEU A 168 -4.23 10.49 5.87
C LEU A 168 -2.71 10.49 5.81
N LEU A 169 -2.03 10.00 6.85
CA LEU A 169 -0.57 9.98 6.93
C LEU A 169 0.05 9.07 5.87
N TRP A 170 -0.53 7.90 5.63
CA TRP A 170 -0.09 7.01 4.56
C TRP A 170 -0.35 7.61 3.18
N GLY A 171 -1.50 8.26 2.98
CA GLY A 171 -1.79 9.02 1.76
C GLY A 171 -0.75 10.11 1.51
N ALA A 172 -0.40 10.90 2.54
CA ALA A 172 0.65 11.91 2.43
C ALA A 172 2.04 11.31 2.14
N SER A 173 2.38 10.15 2.75
CA SER A 173 3.61 9.41 2.44
C SER A 173 3.67 8.95 0.98
N ILE A 174 2.55 8.51 0.41
CA ILE A 174 2.42 8.14 -1.01
C ILE A 174 2.65 9.36 -1.91
N LEU A 175 2.11 10.52 -1.57
CA LEU A 175 2.35 11.76 -2.34
C LEU A 175 3.83 12.17 -2.32
N CYS A 176 4.51 12.02 -1.17
CA CYS A 176 5.96 12.21 -1.09
C CYS A 176 6.70 11.22 -2.00
N MET A 177 6.28 9.95 -2.04
CA MET A 177 6.83 8.94 -2.94
C MET A 177 6.68 9.37 -4.40
N LYS A 178 5.47 9.74 -4.81
CA LYS A 178 5.18 10.20 -6.18
C LYS A 178 6.07 11.39 -6.55
N LYS A 179 6.25 12.34 -5.63
CA LYS A 179 7.10 13.52 -5.86
C LYS A 179 8.59 13.19 -5.98
N LEU A 180 9.07 12.18 -5.25
CA LEU A 180 10.44 11.69 -5.37
C LEU A 180 10.69 11.03 -6.73
N GLU A 181 9.71 10.31 -7.26
CA GLU A 181 9.81 9.56 -8.51
C GLU A 181 9.81 10.45 -9.77
N GLU A 182 9.62 11.77 -9.61
CA GLU A 182 9.86 12.73 -10.72
C GLU A 182 11.35 12.82 -11.09
N ASP A 183 12.26 12.65 -10.11
CA ASP A 183 13.70 12.85 -10.30
C ASP A 183 14.52 11.59 -9.95
N GLU A 184 13.93 10.64 -9.25
CA GLU A 184 14.63 9.47 -8.71
C GLU A 184 14.03 8.16 -9.23
N SER A 185 14.86 7.12 -9.31
CA SER A 185 14.39 5.81 -9.72
C SER A 185 13.50 5.16 -8.66
N PRO A 186 12.47 4.39 -9.05
CA PRO A 186 11.63 3.64 -8.11
C PRO A 186 12.45 2.75 -7.15
N GLN A 187 13.57 2.22 -7.62
CA GLN A 187 14.47 1.40 -6.84
C GLN A 187 15.15 2.20 -5.72
N SER A 188 15.63 3.42 -6.03
CA SER A 188 16.21 4.34 -5.04
C SER A 188 15.18 4.70 -3.98
N VAL A 189 13.99 5.11 -4.43
CA VAL A 189 12.87 5.48 -3.55
C VAL A 189 12.46 4.34 -2.61
N THR A 190 12.42 3.11 -3.12
CA THR A 190 12.15 1.90 -2.31
C THR A 190 13.27 1.62 -1.33
N LEU A 191 14.52 1.70 -1.76
CA LEU A 191 15.68 1.43 -0.91
C LEU A 191 15.74 2.39 0.28
N TYR A 192 15.56 3.70 0.07
CA TYR A 192 15.53 4.68 1.15
C TYR A 192 14.39 4.43 2.15
N LEU A 193 13.22 4.00 1.67
CA LEU A 193 12.12 3.60 2.56
C LEU A 193 12.55 2.46 3.48
N LEU A 194 13.09 1.38 2.91
CA LEU A 194 13.50 0.20 3.67
C LEU A 194 14.68 0.49 4.59
N LEU A 195 15.64 1.29 4.12
CA LEU A 195 16.83 1.69 4.88
C LEU A 195 16.48 2.46 6.16
N PHE A 196 15.48 3.36 6.09
CA PHE A 196 15.07 4.14 7.26
C PHE A 196 14.02 3.42 8.13
N LEU A 197 13.11 2.65 7.53
CA LEU A 197 12.13 1.90 8.31
C LEU A 197 12.75 0.74 9.11
N THR A 198 13.79 0.09 8.59
CA THR A 198 14.44 -1.02 9.28
C THR A 198 14.97 -0.63 10.67
N PRO A 199 15.78 0.43 10.86
CA PRO A 199 16.23 0.82 12.19
C PRO A 199 15.11 1.33 13.10
N ILE A 200 14.08 1.97 12.56
CA ILE A 200 12.90 2.38 13.33
C ILE A 200 12.20 1.14 13.90
N ASN A 201 11.94 0.14 13.07
CA ASN A 201 11.31 -1.11 13.51
C ASN A 201 12.21 -1.93 14.44
N LEU A 202 13.55 -1.86 14.29
CA LEU A 202 14.47 -2.45 15.25
C LEU A 202 14.34 -1.79 16.64
N ALA A 203 14.31 -0.47 16.69
CA ALA A 203 14.15 0.26 17.95
C ALA A 203 12.83 -0.09 18.65
N LEU A 204 11.73 -0.19 17.88
CA LEU A 204 10.42 -0.61 18.41
C LEU A 204 10.44 -2.07 18.90
N ALA A 205 11.09 -2.96 18.16
CA ALA A 205 11.22 -4.37 18.56
C ALA A 205 12.06 -4.53 19.85
N LEU A 206 13.17 -3.80 19.95
CA LEU A 206 14.00 -3.80 21.17
C LEU A 206 13.23 -3.24 22.38
N GLY A 207 12.42 -2.23 22.19
CA GLY A 207 11.59 -1.67 23.26
C GLY A 207 10.44 -2.58 23.71
N ALA A 208 9.98 -3.49 22.83
CA ALA A 208 8.88 -4.41 23.10
C ALA A 208 9.35 -5.84 23.52
N GLY A 209 10.65 -6.06 23.64
CA GLY A 209 11.22 -7.40 23.84
C GLY A 209 11.50 -8.09 22.51
N PHE A 210 12.72 -7.91 22.01
CA PHE A 210 13.14 -8.46 20.70
C PHE A 210 13.12 -9.98 20.68
N GLU A 211 12.43 -10.55 19.69
CA GLU A 211 12.31 -11.98 19.50
C GLU A 211 12.93 -12.43 18.17
N ILE A 212 13.53 -13.62 18.17
CA ILE A 212 14.03 -14.28 16.98
C ILE A 212 13.06 -15.42 16.61
N PRO A 213 12.73 -15.62 15.31
CA PRO A 213 11.89 -16.74 14.90
C PRO A 213 12.43 -18.07 15.41
N SER A 214 11.60 -18.83 16.14
CA SER A 214 12.03 -20.02 16.89
C SER A 214 11.93 -21.32 16.10
N SER A 215 11.26 -21.32 14.94
CA SER A 215 11.04 -22.54 14.14
C SER A 215 11.37 -22.33 12.66
N TYR A 216 11.61 -23.44 11.94
CA TYR A 216 11.80 -23.39 10.48
C TYR A 216 10.60 -22.75 9.77
N THR A 217 9.38 -23.06 10.18
CA THR A 217 8.17 -22.48 9.63
C THR A 217 8.13 -20.96 9.84
N ALA A 218 8.50 -20.49 11.03
CA ALA A 218 8.56 -19.06 11.32
C ALA A 218 9.60 -18.34 10.42
N TRP A 219 10.77 -18.92 10.23
CA TRP A 219 11.79 -18.38 9.33
C TRP A 219 11.32 -18.34 7.86
N TRP A 220 10.69 -19.43 7.38
CA TRP A 220 10.13 -19.44 6.02
C TRP A 220 9.08 -18.36 5.82
N LEU A 221 8.18 -18.15 6.77
CA LEU A 221 7.16 -17.12 6.72
C LEU A 221 7.76 -15.72 6.73
N VAL A 222 8.72 -15.46 7.59
CA VAL A 222 9.43 -14.17 7.67
C VAL A 222 10.17 -13.87 6.37
N ILE A 223 10.91 -14.85 5.84
CA ILE A 223 11.64 -14.71 4.56
C ILE A 223 10.65 -14.44 3.43
N THR A 224 9.59 -15.22 3.33
CA THR A 224 8.55 -15.03 2.30
C THR A 224 7.90 -13.65 2.42
N ALA A 225 7.50 -13.25 3.63
CA ALA A 225 6.91 -11.93 3.89
C ALA A 225 7.87 -10.79 3.53
N GLY A 226 9.16 -10.93 3.86
CA GLY A 226 10.18 -9.94 3.55
C GLY A 226 10.45 -9.82 2.05
N LEU A 227 10.57 -10.94 1.33
CA LEU A 227 10.73 -10.95 -0.13
C LEU A 227 9.50 -10.34 -0.83
N LEU A 228 8.30 -10.75 -0.44
CA LEU A 228 7.05 -10.18 -0.94
C LEU A 228 6.93 -8.70 -0.59
N GLY A 229 7.39 -8.27 0.59
CA GLY A 229 7.46 -6.87 0.99
C GLY A 229 8.39 -6.04 0.08
N ALA A 230 9.56 -6.58 -0.28
CA ALA A 230 10.46 -5.94 -1.23
C ALA A 230 9.83 -5.82 -2.63
N VAL A 231 9.20 -6.88 -3.13
CA VAL A 231 8.44 -6.88 -4.39
C VAL A 231 7.31 -5.85 -4.32
N ALA A 232 6.49 -5.87 -3.27
CA ALA A 232 5.35 -5.00 -3.11
C ALA A 232 5.76 -3.51 -3.13
N ASN A 233 6.76 -3.12 -2.33
CA ASN A 233 7.23 -1.74 -2.29
C ASN A 233 7.88 -1.30 -3.60
N SER A 234 8.67 -2.19 -4.26
CA SER A 234 9.29 -1.89 -5.55
C SER A 234 8.26 -1.72 -6.66
N THR A 235 7.26 -2.61 -6.72
CA THR A 235 6.20 -2.54 -7.74
C THR A 235 5.24 -1.38 -7.49
N LEU A 236 4.99 -1.03 -6.22
CA LEU A 236 4.24 0.17 -5.85
C LEU A 236 4.96 1.43 -6.36
N ALA A 237 6.27 1.56 -6.08
CA ALA A 237 7.07 2.66 -6.59
C ALA A 237 7.06 2.69 -8.13
N MET A 238 7.20 1.53 -8.81
CA MET A 238 7.10 1.44 -10.26
C MET A 238 5.72 1.89 -10.80
N ALA A 239 4.64 1.63 -10.08
CA ALA A 239 3.29 2.08 -10.45
C ALA A 239 3.22 3.61 -10.45
N TYR A 240 3.62 4.23 -9.34
CA TYR A 240 3.58 5.68 -9.19
C TYR A 240 4.57 6.43 -10.10
N ALA A 241 5.69 5.82 -10.48
CA ALA A 241 6.60 6.36 -11.47
C ALA A 241 6.01 6.39 -12.90
N ARG A 242 4.98 5.58 -13.18
CA ARG A 242 4.43 5.40 -14.54
C ARG A 242 3.07 6.04 -14.77
N ALA A 243 2.33 6.34 -13.71
CA ALA A 243 0.98 6.85 -13.79
C ALA A 243 0.68 7.90 -12.71
N ASP A 244 -0.32 8.71 -12.96
CA ASP A 244 -0.81 9.70 -12.00
C ASP A 244 -1.30 9.03 -10.72
N ALA A 245 -1.06 9.67 -9.58
CA ALA A 245 -1.46 9.13 -8.29
C ALA A 245 -2.98 8.93 -8.23
N ALA A 246 -3.77 9.90 -8.70
CA ALA A 246 -5.23 9.81 -8.73
C ALA A 246 -5.76 8.69 -9.67
N TYR A 247 -5.06 8.42 -10.77
CA TYR A 247 -5.41 7.31 -11.68
C TYR A 247 -5.27 5.94 -11.03
N LEU A 248 -4.27 5.78 -10.16
CA LEU A 248 -3.95 4.49 -9.54
C LEU A 248 -4.88 4.10 -8.40
N GLN A 249 -5.64 5.04 -7.80
CA GLN A 249 -6.44 4.77 -6.61
C GLN A 249 -7.49 3.66 -6.76
N PRO A 250 -8.28 3.57 -7.86
CA PRO A 250 -9.22 2.47 -8.03
C PRO A 250 -8.56 1.08 -8.03
N PHE A 251 -7.31 1.01 -8.52
CA PHE A 251 -6.55 -0.25 -8.53
C PHE A 251 -6.00 -0.59 -7.14
N ASP A 252 -5.72 0.40 -6.30
CA ASP A 252 -5.31 0.18 -4.92
C ASP A 252 -6.41 -0.51 -4.09
N HIS A 253 -7.68 -0.26 -4.40
CA HIS A 253 -8.80 -0.93 -3.76
C HIS A 253 -8.84 -2.45 -4.01
N LEU A 254 -8.22 -2.95 -5.10
CA LEU A 254 -8.17 -4.39 -5.39
C LEU A 254 -7.44 -5.21 -4.32
N LYS A 255 -6.57 -4.59 -3.53
CA LYS A 255 -5.92 -5.26 -2.38
C LYS A 255 -6.94 -5.77 -1.35
N LEU A 256 -8.13 -5.17 -1.24
CA LEU A 256 -9.15 -5.59 -0.28
C LEU A 256 -9.73 -6.97 -0.61
N PRO A 257 -10.34 -7.22 -1.79
CA PRO A 257 -10.81 -8.56 -2.12
C PRO A 257 -9.68 -9.60 -2.15
N LEU A 258 -8.44 -9.19 -2.49
CA LEU A 258 -7.28 -10.08 -2.42
C LEU A 258 -6.96 -10.50 -0.97
N ASN A 259 -6.96 -9.57 -0.02
CA ASN A 259 -6.76 -9.89 1.41
C ASN A 259 -7.90 -10.79 1.95
N VAL A 260 -9.16 -10.53 1.56
CA VAL A 260 -10.29 -11.39 1.94
C VAL A 260 -10.12 -12.81 1.40
N LEU A 261 -9.73 -12.95 0.12
CA LEU A 261 -9.47 -14.25 -0.50
C LEU A 261 -8.33 -14.99 0.23
N CYS A 262 -7.22 -14.34 0.51
CA CYS A 262 -6.11 -14.92 1.27
C CYS A 262 -6.55 -15.34 2.68
N GLY A 263 -7.35 -14.51 3.36
CA GLY A 263 -7.91 -14.83 4.68
C GLY A 263 -8.79 -16.09 4.64
N PHE A 264 -9.62 -16.23 3.62
CA PHE A 264 -10.43 -17.42 3.41
C PHE A 264 -9.58 -18.68 3.17
N LEU A 265 -8.61 -18.59 2.25
CA LEU A 265 -7.78 -19.74 1.87
C LEU A 265 -6.86 -20.23 2.99
N VAL A 266 -6.31 -19.32 3.79
CA VAL A 266 -5.28 -19.64 4.78
C VAL A 266 -5.88 -19.87 6.17
N PHE A 267 -6.87 -19.05 6.58
CA PHE A 267 -7.45 -19.11 7.93
C PHE A 267 -8.85 -19.74 7.95
N GLY A 268 -9.40 -20.08 6.78
CA GLY A 268 -10.78 -20.60 6.68
C GLY A 268 -11.85 -19.56 7.02
N TRP A 269 -11.50 -18.26 7.04
CA TRP A 269 -12.47 -17.21 7.35
C TRP A 269 -13.49 -17.10 6.22
N VAL A 270 -14.76 -17.27 6.59
CA VAL A 270 -15.85 -17.15 5.61
C VAL A 270 -15.95 -15.70 5.15
N PRO A 271 -15.86 -15.46 3.82
CA PRO A 271 -16.00 -14.11 3.29
C PRO A 271 -17.35 -13.49 3.67
N PRO A 272 -17.42 -12.17 3.95
CA PRO A 272 -18.69 -11.50 4.17
C PRO A 272 -19.66 -11.72 3.00
N GLY A 273 -20.94 -11.87 3.27
CA GLY A 273 -21.95 -12.10 2.23
C GLY A 273 -21.98 -11.05 1.11
N ASN A 274 -21.61 -9.81 1.46
CA ASN A 274 -21.55 -8.67 0.54
C ASN A 274 -20.24 -8.61 -0.30
N LEU A 275 -19.31 -9.57 -0.13
CA LEU A 275 -18.03 -9.60 -0.84
C LEU A 275 -18.20 -9.46 -2.35
N TRP A 276 -19.10 -10.23 -2.94
CA TRP A 276 -19.26 -10.31 -4.38
C TRP A 276 -19.73 -9.00 -5.00
N LEU A 277 -20.68 -8.31 -4.34
CA LEU A 277 -21.16 -7.00 -4.80
C LEU A 277 -20.04 -5.96 -4.70
N GLY A 278 -19.38 -5.87 -3.55
CA GLY A 278 -18.30 -4.92 -3.35
C GLY A 278 -17.10 -5.19 -4.25
N ALA A 279 -16.71 -6.45 -4.44
CA ALA A 279 -15.65 -6.83 -5.36
C ALA A 279 -15.99 -6.46 -6.82
N ALA A 280 -17.24 -6.68 -7.25
CA ALA A 280 -17.70 -6.29 -8.58
C ALA A 280 -17.62 -4.77 -8.79
N MET A 281 -17.98 -3.97 -7.77
CA MET A 281 -17.84 -2.51 -7.82
C MET A 281 -16.38 -2.08 -7.94
N ILE A 282 -15.46 -2.68 -7.17
CA ILE A 282 -14.02 -2.39 -7.19
C ILE A 282 -13.42 -2.74 -8.55
N ILE A 283 -13.69 -3.93 -9.05
CA ILE A 283 -13.20 -4.40 -10.36
C ILE A 283 -13.82 -3.55 -11.48
N GLY A 284 -15.11 -3.27 -11.40
CA GLY A 284 -15.82 -2.43 -12.37
C GLY A 284 -15.25 -1.00 -12.44
N ALA A 285 -14.94 -0.39 -11.29
CA ALA A 285 -14.30 0.92 -11.23
C ALA A 285 -12.91 0.90 -11.90
N SER A 286 -12.11 -0.13 -11.63
CA SER A 286 -10.79 -0.30 -12.24
C SER A 286 -10.88 -0.47 -13.76
N LEU A 287 -11.76 -1.34 -14.24
CA LEU A 287 -11.97 -1.56 -15.68
C LEU A 287 -12.54 -0.33 -16.39
N PHE A 288 -13.44 0.41 -15.72
CA PHE A 288 -14.02 1.63 -16.27
C PHE A 288 -12.94 2.69 -16.54
N ILE A 289 -12.01 2.89 -15.61
CA ILE A 289 -10.90 3.84 -15.79
C ILE A 289 -9.98 3.39 -16.93
N VAL A 290 -9.62 2.11 -17.01
CA VAL A 290 -8.77 1.58 -18.10
C VAL A 290 -9.43 1.83 -19.46
N ASN A 291 -10.74 1.59 -19.57
CA ASN A 291 -11.47 1.79 -20.81
C ASN A 291 -11.63 3.27 -21.17
N ALA A 292 -11.83 4.15 -20.18
CA ALA A 292 -11.92 5.59 -20.39
C ALA A 292 -10.58 6.16 -20.92
N GLU A 293 -9.46 5.73 -20.33
CA GLU A 293 -8.14 6.15 -20.77
C GLU A 293 -7.80 5.64 -22.19
N ARG A 294 -8.22 4.42 -22.56
CA ARG A 294 -8.05 3.90 -23.92
C ARG A 294 -8.83 4.71 -24.94
N LYS A 295 -10.10 5.06 -24.67
CA LYS A 295 -10.93 5.85 -25.60
C LYS A 295 -10.38 7.26 -25.85
N THR A 296 -9.73 7.85 -24.85
CA THR A 296 -9.08 9.15 -25.00
C THR A 296 -7.82 9.08 -25.90
N GLN A 297 -7.31 7.85 -26.19
CA GLN A 297 -6.20 7.63 -27.10
C GLN A 297 -6.61 7.46 -28.55
N ASP A 298 -7.78 6.84 -28.74
CA ASP A 298 -8.29 6.51 -30.09
C ASP A 298 -9.04 7.70 -30.72
N ALA A 299 -9.25 8.79 -29.97
CA ALA A 299 -9.90 10.03 -30.38
C ALA A 299 -8.88 11.17 -30.57
#